data_fc51b57b23b986794fcf1c7a20e91dbf
#
_entry.id   fc51b57b23b986794fcf1c7a20e91dbf
#
_cell.length_a   1.000
_cell.length_b   1.000
_cell.length_c   1.000
_cell.angle_alpha   90.00
_cell.angle_beta   90.00
_cell.angle_gamma   90.00
#
_symmetry.space_group_name_H-M   'P 1'
#
loop_
_entity.id
_entity.type
_entity.pdbx_description
1 polymer ?
#
loop_
_entity_poly.entity_id
_entity_poly.type
_entity_poly.pdbx_seq_one_letter_code
_entity_poly.pdbx_strand_id
1 'polypeptide(L)'
;MCFVLSRYKFCAKILEGKKDILEIGCGDGFGLPMVAQNAKYLLAIDVDDRLIEGNQERLKKIKNVEFQNINICEAVPDRVFDGIFSIDVIEHLDSHLDKSFMENSCKCLKENGICIVGTPNITANKYATHRSKVQHINLKSHKTLRDLMSQYFENVLMFSMNDEVVHTGYGPMAHYLFGVGIGLKK
;
A
#
# COMPACT_ATOMS: atom_id res chain seq x y z
N MET A 1 -9.97 10.32 9.84
CA MET A 1 -10.23 10.69 8.43
C MET A 1 -9.05 11.42 7.80
N CYS A 2 -8.55 12.55 8.34
CA CYS A 2 -7.42 13.31 7.76
C CYS A 2 -6.16 12.46 7.52
N PHE A 3 -5.76 11.63 8.47
CA PHE A 3 -4.56 10.78 8.34
C PHE A 3 -4.63 9.80 7.17
N VAL A 4 -5.79 9.15 6.98
CA VAL A 4 -5.98 8.21 5.86
C VAL A 4 -5.88 8.96 4.53
N LEU A 5 -6.56 10.11 4.38
CA LEU A 5 -6.46 10.92 3.16
C LEU A 5 -5.03 11.41 2.89
N SER A 6 -4.25 11.73 3.93
CA SER A 6 -2.85 12.14 3.76
C SER A 6 -1.97 10.98 3.26
N ARG A 7 -2.28 9.73 3.65
CA ARG A 7 -1.61 8.54 3.10
C ARG A 7 -1.90 8.38 1.61
N TYR A 8 -3.17 8.49 1.21
CA TYR A 8 -3.56 8.44 -0.20
C TYR A 8 -2.99 9.61 -1.01
N LYS A 9 -2.96 10.83 -0.42
CA LYS A 9 -2.31 12.01 -1.03
C LYS A 9 -0.83 11.74 -1.30
N PHE A 10 -0.12 11.13 -0.35
CA PHE A 10 1.27 10.75 -0.53
C PHE A 10 1.42 9.79 -1.72
N CYS A 11 0.64 8.71 -1.77
CA CYS A 11 0.67 7.76 -2.88
C CYS A 11 0.34 8.43 -4.22
N ALA A 12 -0.70 9.27 -4.27
CA ALA A 12 -1.07 10.00 -5.48
C ALA A 12 0.05 10.92 -6.00
N LYS A 13 0.82 11.54 -5.08
CA LYS A 13 1.95 12.40 -5.45
C LYS A 13 3.18 11.62 -5.89
N ILE A 14 3.52 10.54 -5.22
CA ILE A 14 4.65 9.67 -5.61
C ILE A 14 4.36 8.97 -6.96
N LEU A 15 3.11 8.61 -7.22
CA LEU A 15 2.68 7.95 -8.45
C LEU A 15 2.22 8.93 -9.56
N GLU A 16 2.44 10.23 -9.38
CA GLU A 16 2.09 11.23 -10.40
C GLU A 16 2.80 10.92 -11.73
N GLY A 17 2.05 10.91 -12.84
CA GLY A 17 2.55 10.54 -14.18
C GLY A 17 2.56 9.04 -14.47
N LYS A 18 2.30 8.16 -13.49
CA LYS A 18 2.09 6.73 -13.72
C LYS A 18 0.70 6.49 -14.30
N LYS A 19 0.62 5.62 -15.32
CA LYS A 19 -0.64 5.42 -16.07
C LYS A 19 -1.48 4.28 -15.51
N ASP A 20 -0.84 3.13 -15.30
CA ASP A 20 -1.47 1.92 -14.81
C ASP A 20 -1.07 1.71 -13.35
N ILE A 21 -2.03 1.74 -12.44
CA ILE A 21 -1.79 1.67 -11.00
C ILE A 21 -2.56 0.50 -10.41
N LEU A 22 -1.93 -0.21 -9.45
CA LEU A 22 -2.56 -1.25 -8.63
C LEU A 22 -2.61 -0.78 -7.17
N GLU A 23 -3.80 -0.84 -6.56
CA GLU A 23 -3.98 -0.79 -5.11
C GLU A 23 -4.18 -2.19 -4.56
N ILE A 24 -3.35 -2.60 -3.60
CA ILE A 24 -3.46 -3.88 -2.90
C ILE A 24 -4.09 -3.64 -1.52
N GLY A 25 -5.26 -4.26 -1.27
CA GLY A 25 -6.02 -4.09 -0.04
C GLY A 25 -6.77 -2.77 -0.02
N CYS A 26 -7.69 -2.58 -0.97
CA CYS A 26 -8.39 -1.31 -1.14
C CYS A 26 -9.41 -0.99 -0.03
N GLY A 27 -9.77 -1.98 0.79
CA GLY A 27 -10.75 -1.80 1.86
C GLY A 27 -12.06 -1.17 1.37
N ASP A 28 -12.51 -0.12 2.03
CA ASP A 28 -13.70 0.63 1.63
C ASP A 28 -13.47 1.61 0.45
N GLY A 29 -12.26 1.65 -0.11
CA GLY A 29 -11.92 2.51 -1.26
C GLY A 29 -12.06 4.01 -1.02
N PHE A 30 -12.09 4.46 0.24
CA PHE A 30 -12.39 5.84 0.60
C PHE A 30 -11.41 6.86 0.00
N GLY A 31 -10.12 6.53 -0.02
CA GLY A 31 -9.09 7.41 -0.55
C GLY A 31 -8.78 7.22 -2.04
N LEU A 32 -9.29 6.15 -2.63
CA LEU A 32 -9.00 5.74 -3.99
C LEU A 32 -9.30 6.80 -5.07
N PRO A 33 -10.38 7.63 -4.95
CA PRO A 33 -10.64 8.70 -5.91
C PRO A 33 -9.48 9.70 -6.05
N MET A 34 -8.68 9.89 -5.00
CA MET A 34 -7.54 10.81 -5.02
C MET A 34 -6.41 10.29 -5.92
N VAL A 35 -6.14 8.99 -5.90
CA VAL A 35 -5.12 8.37 -6.77
C VAL A 35 -5.65 8.23 -8.19
N ALA A 36 -6.92 7.88 -8.35
CA ALA A 36 -7.57 7.69 -9.64
C ALA A 36 -7.57 8.93 -10.53
N GLN A 37 -7.56 10.15 -9.94
CA GLN A 37 -7.51 11.40 -10.72
C GLN A 37 -6.27 11.51 -11.61
N ASN A 38 -5.16 10.89 -11.22
CA ASN A 38 -3.88 10.97 -11.94
C ASN A 38 -3.57 9.71 -12.75
N ALA A 39 -4.37 8.65 -12.62
CA ALA A 39 -4.19 7.39 -13.32
C ALA A 39 -5.00 7.33 -14.61
N LYS A 40 -4.47 6.64 -15.63
CA LYS A 40 -5.26 6.23 -16.79
C LYS A 40 -6.15 5.01 -16.46
N TYR A 41 -5.62 4.11 -15.67
CA TYR A 41 -6.27 2.90 -15.20
C TYR A 41 -5.81 2.59 -13.77
N LEU A 42 -6.74 2.26 -12.89
CA LEU A 42 -6.47 1.83 -11.54
C LEU A 42 -7.24 0.54 -11.27
N LEU A 43 -6.50 -0.53 -10.95
CA LEU A 43 -7.07 -1.75 -10.42
C LEU A 43 -6.95 -1.70 -8.89
N ALA A 44 -8.06 -1.93 -8.19
CA ALA A 44 -8.11 -2.04 -6.75
C ALA A 44 -8.50 -3.47 -6.36
N ILE A 45 -7.67 -4.14 -5.58
CA ILE A 45 -7.92 -5.52 -5.16
C ILE A 45 -8.09 -5.62 -3.65
N ASP A 46 -8.95 -6.54 -3.23
CA ASP A 46 -9.16 -6.90 -1.83
C ASP A 46 -9.59 -8.37 -1.73
N VAL A 47 -9.46 -8.96 -0.55
CA VAL A 47 -9.89 -10.33 -0.25
C VAL A 47 -11.36 -10.42 0.18
N ASP A 48 -11.99 -9.31 0.57
CA ASP A 48 -13.39 -9.26 1.01
C ASP A 48 -14.32 -8.89 -0.16
N ASP A 49 -15.06 -9.90 -0.67
CA ASP A 49 -16.03 -9.71 -1.76
C ASP A 49 -17.06 -8.61 -1.49
N ARG A 50 -17.49 -8.45 -0.23
CA ARG A 50 -18.48 -7.43 0.15
C ARG A 50 -17.93 -6.02 -0.02
N LEU A 51 -16.63 -5.82 0.26
CA LEU A 51 -15.96 -4.55 0.03
C LEU A 51 -15.81 -4.26 -1.47
N ILE A 52 -15.46 -5.28 -2.25
CA ILE A 52 -15.35 -5.18 -3.71
C ILE A 52 -16.71 -4.79 -4.32
N GLU A 53 -17.78 -5.52 -4.03
CA GLU A 53 -19.14 -5.23 -4.51
C GLU A 53 -19.62 -3.84 -4.08
N GLY A 54 -19.42 -3.48 -2.80
CA GLY A 54 -19.78 -2.17 -2.27
C GLY A 54 -19.03 -1.02 -2.94
N ASN A 55 -17.76 -1.21 -3.25
CA ASN A 55 -16.92 -0.23 -3.95
C ASN A 55 -17.34 -0.08 -5.42
N GLN A 56 -17.62 -1.19 -6.12
CA GLN A 56 -18.12 -1.17 -7.49
C GLN A 56 -19.38 -0.32 -7.61
N GLU A 57 -20.34 -0.48 -6.70
CA GLU A 57 -21.58 0.31 -6.72
C GLU A 57 -21.31 1.78 -6.34
N ARG A 58 -20.57 2.03 -5.26
CA ARG A 58 -20.36 3.38 -4.72
C ARG A 58 -19.49 4.24 -5.63
N LEU A 59 -18.50 3.65 -6.28
CA LEU A 59 -17.51 4.35 -7.11
C LEU A 59 -17.77 4.19 -8.63
N LYS A 60 -18.93 3.67 -9.03
CA LYS A 60 -19.31 3.43 -10.44
C LYS A 60 -19.20 4.63 -11.38
N LYS A 61 -19.16 5.84 -10.84
CA LYS A 61 -18.97 7.08 -11.62
C LYS A 61 -17.51 7.31 -12.01
N ILE A 62 -16.56 6.68 -11.35
CA ILE A 62 -15.12 6.79 -11.64
C ILE A 62 -14.77 5.72 -12.67
N LYS A 63 -14.70 6.11 -13.94
CA LYS A 63 -14.67 5.18 -15.09
C LYS A 63 -13.32 4.47 -15.31
N ASN A 64 -12.26 4.97 -14.73
CA ASN A 64 -10.90 4.43 -14.83
C ASN A 64 -10.49 3.55 -13.64
N VAL A 65 -11.46 3.16 -12.80
CA VAL A 65 -11.23 2.27 -11.66
C VAL A 65 -11.97 0.95 -11.89
N GLU A 66 -11.27 -0.15 -11.66
CA GLU A 66 -11.78 -1.51 -11.65
C GLU A 66 -11.52 -2.15 -10.30
N PHE A 67 -12.40 -3.06 -9.87
CA PHE A 67 -12.29 -3.77 -8.59
C PHE A 67 -12.31 -5.28 -8.84
N GLN A 68 -11.37 -5.99 -8.21
CA GLN A 68 -11.30 -7.46 -8.30
C GLN A 68 -11.06 -8.08 -6.92
N ASN A 69 -11.71 -9.21 -6.67
CA ASN A 69 -11.42 -10.03 -5.50
C ASN A 69 -10.16 -10.87 -5.78
N ILE A 70 -9.03 -10.47 -5.19
CA ILE A 70 -7.75 -11.17 -5.33
C ILE A 70 -7.00 -11.13 -4.00
N ASN A 71 -6.58 -12.30 -3.52
CA ASN A 71 -5.57 -12.41 -2.47
C ASN A 71 -4.18 -12.33 -3.10
N ILE A 72 -3.50 -11.22 -2.96
CA ILE A 72 -2.15 -11.01 -3.55
C ILE A 72 -1.12 -12.02 -3.04
N CYS A 73 -1.30 -12.59 -1.84
CA CYS A 73 -0.39 -13.60 -1.32
C CYS A 73 -0.52 -14.95 -2.06
N GLU A 74 -1.61 -15.18 -2.79
CA GLU A 74 -1.92 -16.45 -3.47
C GLU A 74 -1.95 -16.32 -4.99
N ALA A 75 -2.40 -15.17 -5.51
CA ALA A 75 -2.58 -14.93 -6.93
C ALA A 75 -2.16 -13.51 -7.33
N VAL A 76 -1.91 -13.31 -8.60
CA VAL A 76 -1.58 -12.01 -9.18
C VAL A 76 -2.61 -11.63 -10.25
N PRO A 77 -2.93 -10.33 -10.42
CA PRO A 77 -3.71 -9.86 -11.56
C PRO A 77 -3.01 -10.21 -12.89
N ASP A 78 -3.79 -10.50 -13.91
CA ASP A 78 -3.28 -10.74 -15.27
C ASP A 78 -2.89 -9.43 -15.98
N ARG A 79 -2.07 -8.63 -15.31
CA ARG A 79 -1.58 -7.34 -15.80
C ARG A 79 -0.38 -6.86 -14.99
N VAL A 80 0.48 -6.03 -15.61
CA VAL A 80 1.58 -5.33 -14.95
C VAL A 80 1.33 -3.83 -14.91
N PHE A 81 1.82 -3.19 -13.85
CA PHE A 81 1.50 -1.81 -13.50
C PHE A 81 2.74 -0.91 -13.46
N ASP A 82 2.55 0.38 -13.73
CA ASP A 82 3.61 1.40 -13.58
C ASP A 82 3.85 1.76 -12.11
N GLY A 83 2.83 1.59 -11.28
CA GLY A 83 2.86 1.86 -9.86
C GLY A 83 1.98 0.91 -9.08
N ILE A 84 2.46 0.51 -7.91
CA ILE A 84 1.71 -0.32 -6.96
C ILE A 84 1.76 0.38 -5.62
N PHE A 85 0.64 0.40 -4.89
CA PHE A 85 0.63 0.82 -3.51
C PHE A 85 -0.25 -0.08 -2.66
N SER A 86 0.15 -0.21 -1.39
CA SER A 86 -0.59 -0.93 -0.36
C SER A 86 -0.51 -0.13 0.93
N ILE A 87 -1.65 0.17 1.52
CA ILE A 87 -1.78 0.97 2.74
C ILE A 87 -2.60 0.20 3.77
N ASP A 88 -2.05 0.04 4.97
CA ASP A 88 -2.72 -0.64 6.09
C ASP A 88 -3.12 -2.10 5.75
N VAL A 89 -2.19 -2.87 5.14
CA VAL A 89 -2.41 -4.28 4.75
C VAL A 89 -1.40 -5.22 5.40
N ILE A 90 -0.09 -4.94 5.26
CA ILE A 90 0.96 -5.88 5.65
C ILE A 90 0.95 -6.21 7.15
N GLU A 91 0.48 -5.30 7.99
CA GLU A 91 0.32 -5.52 9.43
C GLU A 91 -0.77 -6.53 9.79
N HIS A 92 -1.70 -6.80 8.88
CA HIS A 92 -2.78 -7.77 9.04
C HIS A 92 -2.41 -9.18 8.53
N LEU A 93 -1.35 -9.29 7.74
CA LEU A 93 -0.86 -10.56 7.22
C LEU A 93 -0.05 -11.29 8.27
N ASP A 94 -0.10 -12.62 8.25
CA ASP A 94 0.86 -13.40 9.04
C ASP A 94 2.28 -13.17 8.48
N SER A 95 3.29 -13.08 9.35
CA SER A 95 4.65 -12.73 8.96
C SER A 95 5.29 -13.68 7.94
N HIS A 96 4.86 -14.94 7.89
CA HIS A 96 5.32 -15.89 6.87
C HIS A 96 4.83 -15.54 5.46
N LEU A 97 3.80 -14.68 5.33
CA LEU A 97 3.26 -14.21 4.05
C LEU A 97 3.99 -12.98 3.49
N ASP A 98 4.88 -12.35 4.26
CA ASP A 98 5.66 -11.18 3.80
C ASP A 98 6.36 -11.46 2.46
N LYS A 99 6.92 -12.67 2.33
CA LYS A 99 7.61 -13.09 1.12
C LYS A 99 6.66 -13.17 -0.08
N SER A 100 5.57 -13.90 0.02
CA SER A 100 4.61 -14.04 -1.09
C SER A 100 3.94 -12.72 -1.43
N PHE A 101 3.61 -11.89 -0.44
CA PHE A 101 3.12 -10.53 -0.64
C PHE A 101 4.09 -9.69 -1.50
N MET A 102 5.37 -9.66 -1.15
CA MET A 102 6.36 -8.88 -1.88
C MET A 102 6.67 -9.47 -3.26
N GLU A 103 6.86 -10.79 -3.38
CA GLU A 103 7.15 -11.46 -4.66
C GLU A 103 6.01 -11.26 -5.66
N ASN A 104 4.76 -11.42 -5.23
CA ASN A 104 3.61 -11.25 -6.10
C ASN A 104 3.37 -9.77 -6.46
N SER A 105 3.61 -8.85 -5.53
CA SER A 105 3.61 -7.42 -5.84
C SER A 105 4.66 -7.07 -6.91
N CYS A 106 5.87 -7.63 -6.80
CA CYS A 106 6.94 -7.41 -7.78
C CYS A 106 6.62 -8.02 -9.16
N LYS A 107 5.96 -9.19 -9.21
CA LYS A 107 5.50 -9.79 -10.48
C LYS A 107 4.48 -8.91 -11.22
N CYS A 108 3.69 -8.12 -10.48
CA CYS A 108 2.74 -7.18 -11.06
C CYS A 108 3.37 -5.84 -11.47
N LEU A 109 4.64 -5.58 -11.11
CA LEU A 109 5.29 -4.30 -11.33
C LEU A 109 6.14 -4.33 -12.61
N LYS A 110 6.03 -3.28 -13.43
CA LYS A 110 6.93 -3.07 -14.57
C LYS A 110 8.36 -2.77 -14.08
N GLU A 111 9.38 -3.04 -14.89
CA GLU A 111 10.80 -2.90 -14.54
C GLU A 111 11.13 -1.51 -13.92
N ASN A 112 10.57 -0.43 -14.48
CA ASN A 112 10.74 0.94 -13.98
C ASN A 112 9.56 1.42 -13.10
N GLY A 113 8.83 0.48 -12.53
CA GLY A 113 7.69 0.76 -11.68
C GLY A 113 8.08 1.22 -10.28
N ILE A 114 7.12 1.77 -9.56
CA ILE A 114 7.28 2.21 -8.17
C ILE A 114 6.35 1.38 -7.30
N CYS A 115 6.86 0.83 -6.20
CA CYS A 115 6.08 0.13 -5.20
C CYS A 115 6.08 0.92 -3.88
N ILE A 116 4.90 1.18 -3.33
CA ILE A 116 4.72 1.87 -2.05
C ILE A 116 4.07 0.91 -1.06
N VAL A 117 4.68 0.74 0.10
CA VAL A 117 4.09 0.01 1.23
C VAL A 117 3.97 0.97 2.41
N GLY A 118 2.74 1.21 2.87
CA GLY A 118 2.42 2.02 4.03
C GLY A 118 1.88 1.15 5.17
N THR A 119 2.37 1.34 6.40
CA THR A 119 1.97 0.55 7.57
C THR A 119 2.19 1.31 8.88
N PRO A 120 1.39 1.05 9.92
CA PRO A 120 1.66 1.57 11.27
C PRO A 120 3.03 1.12 11.79
N ASN A 121 3.68 2.02 12.51
CA ASN A 121 4.99 1.74 13.10
C ASN A 121 4.84 0.94 14.41
N ILE A 122 5.60 -0.12 14.56
CA ILE A 122 5.61 -0.93 15.79
C ILE A 122 5.91 -0.09 17.06
N THR A 123 6.72 0.97 16.93
CA THR A 123 7.04 1.86 18.06
C THR A 123 5.85 2.65 18.58
N ALA A 124 4.83 2.86 17.71
CA ALA A 124 3.58 3.54 18.07
C ALA A 124 2.52 2.58 18.65
N ASN A 125 2.73 1.26 18.61
CA ASN A 125 1.73 0.27 19.03
C ASN A 125 1.28 0.45 20.51
N LYS A 126 2.13 0.98 21.37
CA LYS A 126 1.77 1.29 22.75
C LYS A 126 0.58 2.28 22.87
N TYR A 127 0.41 3.14 21.90
CA TYR A 127 -0.66 4.14 21.83
C TYR A 127 -1.88 3.67 21.00
N ALA A 128 -1.77 2.51 20.35
CA ALA A 128 -2.85 1.99 19.51
C ALA A 128 -4.08 1.57 20.33
N THR A 129 -5.25 1.60 19.71
CA THR A 129 -6.50 1.11 20.30
C THR A 129 -6.40 -0.40 20.54
N HIS A 130 -7.24 -0.92 21.45
CA HIS A 130 -7.32 -2.37 21.69
C HIS A 130 -7.62 -3.14 20.40
N ARG A 131 -8.55 -2.65 19.59
CA ARG A 131 -8.90 -3.25 18.29
C ARG A 131 -7.68 -3.32 17.36
N SER A 132 -6.94 -2.23 17.20
CA SER A 132 -5.72 -2.21 16.38
C SER A 132 -4.67 -3.20 16.89
N LYS A 133 -4.47 -3.28 18.22
CA LYS A 133 -3.50 -4.21 18.80
C LYS A 133 -3.83 -5.68 18.54
N VAL A 134 -5.11 -6.02 18.47
CA VAL A 134 -5.55 -7.39 18.15
C VAL A 134 -5.41 -7.70 16.66
N GLN A 135 -5.69 -6.72 15.80
CA GLN A 135 -5.70 -6.91 14.35
C GLN A 135 -4.31 -6.76 13.69
N HIS A 136 -3.41 -5.98 14.29
CA HIS A 136 -2.08 -5.74 13.73
C HIS A 136 -1.09 -6.80 14.28
N ILE A 137 -1.07 -7.94 13.65
CA ILE A 137 -0.26 -9.10 14.07
C ILE A 137 1.18 -9.08 13.56
N ASN A 138 1.49 -8.20 12.58
CA ASN A 138 2.76 -8.16 11.87
C ASN A 138 3.28 -6.71 11.64
N LEU A 139 3.30 -5.94 12.71
CA LEU A 139 3.81 -4.56 12.67
C LEU A 139 5.28 -4.51 12.27
N LYS A 140 5.63 -3.52 11.47
CA LYS A 140 7.01 -3.25 11.03
C LYS A 140 7.61 -2.06 11.79
N SER A 141 8.91 -2.09 11.99
CA SER A 141 9.71 -0.92 12.31
C SER A 141 10.23 -0.28 11.02
N HIS A 142 10.75 0.94 11.10
CA HIS A 142 11.46 1.58 9.99
C HIS A 142 12.55 0.68 9.39
N LYS A 143 13.33 0.00 10.26
CA LYS A 143 14.38 -0.92 9.83
C LYS A 143 13.80 -2.17 9.17
N THR A 144 12.84 -2.85 9.78
CA THR A 144 12.33 -4.13 9.25
C THR A 144 11.53 -3.96 7.96
N LEU A 145 10.81 -2.84 7.78
CA LEU A 145 10.15 -2.53 6.51
C LEU A 145 11.18 -2.26 5.41
N ARG A 146 12.22 -1.47 5.72
CA ARG A 146 13.31 -1.20 4.78
C ARG A 146 14.04 -2.50 4.39
N ASP A 147 14.40 -3.32 5.37
CA ASP A 147 15.12 -4.57 5.12
C ASP A 147 14.31 -5.53 4.27
N LEU A 148 12.99 -5.64 4.51
CA LEU A 148 12.08 -6.43 3.70
C LEU A 148 12.06 -5.94 2.24
N MET A 149 11.79 -4.67 2.01
CA MET A 149 11.71 -4.11 0.67
C MET A 149 13.06 -4.12 -0.06
N SER A 150 14.17 -3.98 0.67
CA SER A 150 15.52 -4.00 0.11
C SER A 150 15.93 -5.37 -0.44
N GLN A 151 15.18 -6.43 -0.19
CA GLN A 151 15.40 -7.72 -0.83
C GLN A 151 14.96 -7.71 -2.31
N TYR A 152 14.02 -6.85 -2.66
CA TYR A 152 13.34 -6.81 -3.96
C TYR A 152 13.67 -5.59 -4.81
N PHE A 153 14.09 -4.47 -4.18
CA PHE A 153 14.33 -3.20 -4.86
C PHE A 153 15.76 -2.72 -4.69
N GLU A 154 16.33 -2.14 -5.75
CA GLU A 154 17.66 -1.52 -5.74
C GLU A 154 17.72 -0.33 -4.78
N ASN A 155 16.68 0.49 -4.81
CA ASN A 155 16.56 1.66 -3.95
C ASN A 155 15.27 1.59 -3.12
N VAL A 156 15.39 1.83 -1.82
CA VAL A 156 14.26 1.93 -0.90
C VAL A 156 14.35 3.25 -0.16
N LEU A 157 13.43 4.15 -0.48
CA LEU A 157 13.28 5.43 0.20
C LEU A 157 12.26 5.27 1.34
N MET A 158 12.66 5.66 2.55
CA MET A 158 11.79 5.55 3.72
C MET A 158 11.27 6.92 4.12
N PHE A 159 9.97 6.96 4.41
CA PHE A 159 9.30 8.14 4.95
C PHE A 159 8.60 7.80 6.25
N SER A 160 8.52 8.79 7.11
CA SER A 160 7.82 8.77 8.38
C SER A 160 6.57 9.64 8.29
N MET A 161 5.53 9.32 9.06
CA MET A 161 4.35 10.17 9.14
C MET A 161 3.95 10.36 10.60
N ASN A 162 3.67 11.62 10.97
CA ASN A 162 3.02 12.01 12.20
C ASN A 162 1.83 12.89 11.84
N ASP A 163 0.68 12.56 12.41
CA ASP A 163 -0.60 13.18 12.04
C ASP A 163 -0.82 13.12 10.52
N GLU A 164 -1.03 14.24 9.85
CA GLU A 164 -1.19 14.34 8.39
C GLU A 164 0.10 14.67 7.64
N VAL A 165 1.23 14.80 8.35
CA VAL A 165 2.50 15.23 7.78
C VAL A 165 3.40 14.04 7.48
N VAL A 166 3.75 13.85 6.21
CA VAL A 166 4.78 12.89 5.78
C VAL A 166 6.13 13.62 5.70
N HIS A 167 7.17 13.01 6.28
CA HIS A 167 8.50 13.61 6.43
C HIS A 167 9.59 12.52 6.40
N THR A 168 10.85 12.95 6.37
CA THR A 168 12.04 12.08 6.43
C THR A 168 12.70 12.09 7.81
N GLY A 169 11.98 12.48 8.86
CA GLY A 169 12.49 12.59 10.22
C GLY A 169 12.74 11.23 10.87
N TYR A 170 13.13 11.26 12.15
CA TYR A 170 13.56 10.10 12.93
C TYR A 170 12.44 9.05 13.04
N GLY A 171 12.59 7.95 12.28
CA GLY A 171 11.58 6.90 12.12
C GLY A 171 11.03 6.32 13.43
N PRO A 172 11.82 6.08 14.50
CA PRO A 172 11.27 5.55 15.77
C PRO A 172 10.24 6.44 16.46
N MET A 173 10.17 7.73 16.14
CA MET A 173 9.15 8.66 16.68
C MET A 173 7.90 8.77 15.81
N ALA A 174 7.90 8.18 14.62
CA ALA A 174 6.76 8.20 13.73
C ALA A 174 5.68 7.21 14.18
N HIS A 175 4.40 7.54 13.95
CA HIS A 175 3.32 6.58 14.18
C HIS A 175 3.03 5.73 12.95
N TYR A 176 3.45 6.18 11.76
CA TYR A 176 3.24 5.50 10.49
C TYR A 176 4.48 5.58 9.59
N LEU A 177 4.67 4.59 8.75
CA LEU A 177 5.84 4.45 7.88
C LEU A 177 5.41 4.24 6.44
N PHE A 178 6.21 4.79 5.50
CA PHE A 178 6.15 4.39 4.10
C PHE A 178 7.53 3.93 3.64
N GLY A 179 7.53 2.81 2.92
CA GLY A 179 8.65 2.40 2.09
C GLY A 179 8.28 2.61 0.61
N VAL A 180 9.18 3.23 -0.14
CA VAL A 180 9.04 3.43 -1.59
C VAL A 180 10.17 2.69 -2.28
N GLY A 181 9.85 1.58 -2.96
CA GLY A 181 10.78 0.74 -3.71
C GLY A 181 10.86 1.14 -5.17
N ILE A 182 12.07 1.27 -5.70
CA ILE A 182 12.37 1.68 -7.08
C ILE A 182 13.47 0.79 -7.65
N GLY A 183 13.29 0.33 -8.89
CA GLY A 183 14.21 -0.59 -9.57
C GLY A 183 14.10 -2.00 -9.00
N LEU A 184 13.42 -2.88 -9.74
CA LEU A 184 13.34 -4.30 -9.38
C LEU A 184 14.72 -4.95 -9.47
N LYS A 185 15.10 -5.66 -8.42
CA LYS A 185 16.29 -6.52 -8.46
C LYS A 185 16.05 -7.71 -9.38
N LYS A 186 17.10 -8.08 -10.11
CA LYS A 186 17.11 -9.27 -10.99
C LYS A 186 17.41 -10.53 -10.20
#